data_ecac35bca926badb325ab8acdbed72f8
#
_entry.id   ecac35bca926badb325ab8acdbed72f8
#
_cell.length_a   1.000
_cell.length_b   1.000
_cell.length_c   1.000
_cell.angle_alpha   90.00
_cell.angle_beta   90.00
_cell.angle_gamma   90.00
#
_symmetry.space_group_name_H-M   'P 1'
#
loop_
_entity.id
_entity.type
_entity.pdbx_description
1 polymer ?
#
loop_
_entity_poly.entity_id
_entity_poly.type
_entity_poly.pdbx_seq_one_letter_code
_entity_poly.pdbx_strand_id
1 'polypeptide(L)'
;MRSRGQAEILCAVLANPNREWTLGELAKVSGQSLPTVQREVERAELAALVESRRLGRQRLVKAGPSQIAIMLANLLLWSYGPKFVIAEEFAGIKGIDRLFIFGSWAARYSGIEGYPPQDIDVLVLGDADLSEVLKASHAATRKLQIEVNPKLVSHTWWETTDGSGFRKEIARRPIVEIEVRGAKQSTETDTGTHRRRSA
;
A
#
# COMPACT_ATOMS: atom_id res chain seq x y z
N MET A 1 6.55 -16.31 -9.57
CA MET A 1 7.54 -15.95 -8.52
C MET A 1 7.98 -17.19 -7.79
N ARG A 2 9.26 -17.28 -7.42
CA ARG A 2 9.80 -18.46 -6.74
C ARG A 2 9.67 -18.40 -5.22
N SER A 3 9.61 -17.20 -4.64
CA SER A 3 9.51 -17.00 -3.20
C SER A 3 8.90 -15.64 -2.85
N ARG A 4 8.42 -15.52 -1.63
CA ARG A 4 7.93 -14.25 -1.06
C ARG A 4 9.04 -13.18 -1.07
N GLY A 5 10.27 -13.53 -0.69
CA GLY A 5 11.38 -12.60 -0.68
C GLY A 5 11.74 -12.04 -2.06
N GLN A 6 11.65 -12.83 -3.13
CA GLN A 6 11.79 -12.33 -4.49
C GLN A 6 10.70 -11.32 -4.83
N ALA A 7 9.45 -11.60 -4.44
CA ALA A 7 8.34 -10.71 -4.68
C ALA A 7 8.51 -9.36 -3.95
N GLU A 8 8.96 -9.40 -2.71
CA GLU A 8 9.20 -8.22 -1.89
C GLU A 8 10.34 -7.35 -2.45
N ILE A 9 11.45 -7.97 -2.90
CA ILE A 9 12.55 -7.25 -3.58
C ILE A 9 12.04 -6.55 -4.84
N LEU A 10 11.34 -7.28 -5.71
CA LEU A 10 10.83 -6.71 -6.96
C LEU A 10 9.76 -5.65 -6.70
N CYS A 11 8.88 -5.87 -5.74
CA CYS A 11 7.89 -4.87 -5.36
C CYS A 11 8.55 -3.56 -4.87
N ALA A 12 9.55 -3.66 -3.99
CA ALA A 12 10.27 -2.50 -3.49
C ALA A 12 10.89 -1.66 -4.63
N VAL A 13 11.55 -2.31 -5.57
CA VAL A 13 12.22 -1.63 -6.69
C VAL A 13 11.21 -1.10 -7.70
N LEU A 14 10.29 -1.95 -8.16
CA LEU A 14 9.39 -1.62 -9.28
C LEU A 14 8.26 -0.66 -8.88
N ALA A 15 7.79 -0.70 -7.62
CA ALA A 15 6.80 0.25 -7.13
C ALA A 15 7.36 1.68 -6.94
N ASN A 16 8.69 1.82 -6.92
CA ASN A 16 9.40 3.10 -6.75
C ASN A 16 10.39 3.33 -7.91
N PRO A 17 9.91 3.54 -9.15
CA PRO A 17 10.75 3.50 -10.35
C PRO A 17 11.86 4.57 -10.38
N ASN A 18 11.66 5.69 -9.69
CA ASN A 18 12.63 6.78 -9.63
C ASN A 18 13.61 6.67 -8.46
N ARG A 19 13.44 5.68 -7.58
CA ARG A 19 14.33 5.43 -6.45
C ARG A 19 15.44 4.47 -6.83
N GLU A 20 16.67 4.81 -6.47
CA GLU A 20 17.79 3.89 -6.50
C GLU A 20 17.96 3.20 -5.14
N TRP A 21 18.12 1.91 -5.15
CA TRP A 21 18.26 1.07 -3.97
C TRP A 21 19.64 0.46 -3.90
N THR A 22 20.25 0.46 -2.73
CA THR A 22 21.42 -0.38 -2.47
C THR A 22 20.99 -1.83 -2.20
N LEU A 23 21.88 -2.79 -2.45
CA LEU A 23 21.61 -4.20 -2.11
C LEU A 23 21.35 -4.38 -0.60
N GLY A 24 21.98 -3.55 0.25
CA GLY A 24 21.76 -3.57 1.69
C GLY A 24 20.37 -3.10 2.11
N GLU A 25 19.83 -2.06 1.48
CA GLU A 25 18.45 -1.62 1.71
C GLU A 25 17.45 -2.70 1.27
N LEU A 26 17.66 -3.29 0.09
CA LEU A 26 16.82 -4.39 -0.40
C LEU A 26 16.85 -5.61 0.53
N ALA A 27 18.02 -5.92 1.12
CA ALA A 27 18.15 -6.99 2.10
C ALA A 27 17.31 -6.69 3.37
N LYS A 28 17.34 -5.46 3.86
CA LYS A 28 16.55 -5.04 5.01
C LYS A 28 15.05 -5.11 4.76
N VAL A 29 14.58 -4.60 3.61
CA VAL A 29 13.15 -4.56 3.26
C VAL A 29 12.59 -5.96 3.05
N SER A 30 13.33 -6.85 2.39
CA SER A 30 12.87 -8.20 2.07
C SER A 30 13.18 -9.24 3.15
N GLY A 31 13.93 -8.89 4.19
CA GLY A 31 14.40 -9.84 5.20
C GLY A 31 15.32 -10.92 4.64
N GLN A 32 15.89 -10.73 3.43
CA GLN A 32 16.73 -11.70 2.77
C GLN A 32 18.22 -11.44 3.02
N SER A 33 19.04 -12.48 2.90
CA SER A 33 20.49 -12.32 2.95
C SER A 33 21.03 -11.57 1.74
N LEU A 34 22.10 -10.82 1.89
CA LEU A 34 22.74 -10.05 0.83
C LEU A 34 23.09 -10.91 -0.42
N PRO A 35 23.62 -12.14 -0.29
CA PRO A 35 23.86 -13.01 -1.44
C PRO A 35 22.58 -13.43 -2.18
N THR A 36 21.46 -13.56 -1.43
CA THR A 36 20.15 -13.85 -2.04
C THR A 36 19.66 -12.66 -2.84
N VAL A 37 19.71 -11.45 -2.26
CA VAL A 37 19.33 -10.21 -2.94
C VAL A 37 20.15 -10.03 -4.22
N GLN A 38 21.48 -10.23 -4.14
CA GLN A 38 22.35 -10.09 -5.30
C GLN A 38 21.93 -11.02 -6.44
N ARG A 39 21.67 -12.29 -6.16
CA ARG A 39 21.21 -13.27 -7.18
C ARG A 39 19.86 -12.91 -7.77
N GLU A 40 18.93 -12.42 -6.95
CA GLU A 40 17.60 -12.01 -7.45
C GLU A 40 17.66 -10.74 -8.30
N VAL A 41 18.51 -9.78 -7.94
CA VAL A 41 18.79 -8.59 -8.77
C VAL A 41 19.42 -8.97 -10.11
N GLU A 42 20.43 -9.85 -10.13
CA GLU A 42 21.05 -10.32 -11.36
C GLU A 42 20.05 -11.01 -12.30
N ARG A 43 19.13 -11.81 -11.75
CA ARG A 43 18.04 -12.43 -12.53
C ARG A 43 17.05 -11.39 -13.07
N ALA A 44 16.73 -10.39 -12.26
CA ALA A 44 15.81 -9.33 -12.66
C ALA A 44 16.43 -8.45 -13.77
N GLU A 45 17.74 -8.22 -13.75
CA GLU A 45 18.45 -7.55 -14.84
C GLU A 45 18.43 -8.34 -16.14
N LEU A 46 18.69 -9.64 -16.07
CA LEU A 46 18.61 -10.52 -17.25
C LEU A 46 17.19 -10.53 -17.87
N ALA A 47 16.18 -10.31 -17.04
CA ALA A 47 14.78 -10.18 -17.48
C ALA A 47 14.37 -8.75 -17.86
N ALA A 48 15.31 -7.80 -17.90
CA ALA A 48 15.07 -6.37 -18.14
C ALA A 48 14.01 -5.73 -17.23
N LEU A 49 13.84 -6.27 -16.02
CA LEU A 49 12.93 -5.73 -15.01
C LEU A 49 13.56 -4.61 -14.20
N VAL A 50 14.86 -4.69 -13.98
CA VAL A 50 15.62 -3.69 -13.23
C VAL A 50 16.91 -3.34 -13.98
N GLU A 51 17.46 -2.19 -13.66
CA GLU A 51 18.79 -1.74 -14.10
C GLU A 51 19.66 -1.49 -12.89
N SER A 52 20.97 -1.72 -13.00
CA SER A 52 21.89 -1.31 -11.96
C SER A 52 23.10 -0.55 -12.49
N ARG A 53 23.64 0.29 -11.61
CA ARG A 53 24.91 1.00 -11.86
C ARG A 53 25.79 0.93 -10.62
N ARG A 54 27.08 1.18 -10.79
CA ARG A 54 28.01 1.29 -9.67
C ARG A 54 28.24 2.73 -9.28
N LEU A 55 28.21 3.01 -7.97
CA LEU A 55 28.62 4.27 -7.39
C LEU A 55 29.69 3.95 -6.32
N GLY A 56 30.96 4.13 -6.67
CA GLY A 56 32.07 3.67 -5.85
C GLY A 56 32.02 2.14 -5.62
N ARG A 57 31.94 1.73 -4.35
CA ARG A 57 31.84 0.30 -3.97
C ARG A 57 30.38 -0.21 -3.91
N GLN A 58 29.42 0.66 -4.05
CA GLN A 58 28.00 0.30 -3.97
C GLN A 58 27.41 -0.02 -5.34
N ARG A 59 26.54 -1.00 -5.39
CA ARG A 59 25.66 -1.28 -6.52
C ARG A 59 24.30 -0.67 -6.22
N LEU A 60 23.85 0.24 -7.09
CA LEU A 60 22.54 0.89 -7.02
C LEU A 60 21.64 0.24 -8.06
N VAL A 61 20.41 -0.09 -7.64
CA VAL A 61 19.40 -0.80 -8.43
C VAL A 61 18.16 0.07 -8.55
N LYS A 62 17.62 0.19 -9.74
CA LYS A 62 16.34 0.87 -10.00
C LYS A 62 15.45 0.06 -10.94
N ALA A 63 14.19 0.43 -11.07
CA ALA A 63 13.29 -0.17 -12.04
C ALA A 63 13.81 0.02 -13.47
N GLY A 64 13.71 -1.03 -14.27
CA GLY A 64 13.97 -0.97 -15.70
C GLY A 64 12.85 -0.25 -16.46
N PRO A 65 13.15 0.34 -17.63
CA PRO A 65 12.18 1.12 -18.41
C PRO A 65 11.23 0.24 -19.25
N SER A 66 11.33 -1.08 -19.16
CA SER A 66 10.57 -1.98 -19.99
C SER A 66 9.07 -1.98 -19.65
N GLN A 67 8.22 -2.15 -20.68
CA GLN A 67 6.77 -2.29 -20.48
C GLN A 67 6.42 -3.47 -19.56
N ILE A 68 7.22 -4.55 -19.63
CA ILE A 68 7.05 -5.72 -18.74
C ILE A 68 7.31 -5.35 -17.28
N ALA A 69 8.32 -4.51 -17.01
CA ALA A 69 8.61 -4.03 -15.66
C ALA A 69 7.43 -3.22 -15.11
N ILE A 70 6.82 -2.33 -15.92
CA ILE A 70 5.64 -1.53 -15.55
C ILE A 70 4.44 -2.44 -15.24
N MET A 71 4.14 -3.41 -16.10
CA MET A 71 3.03 -4.35 -15.88
C MET A 71 3.24 -5.18 -14.61
N LEU A 72 4.46 -5.69 -14.41
CA LEU A 72 4.81 -6.44 -13.21
C LEU A 72 4.75 -5.57 -11.94
N ALA A 73 5.17 -4.30 -12.02
CA ALA A 73 5.06 -3.34 -10.92
C ALA A 73 3.60 -3.22 -10.44
N ASN A 74 2.66 -3.05 -11.36
CA ASN A 74 1.23 -2.96 -11.04
C ASN A 74 0.72 -4.24 -10.37
N LEU A 75 1.05 -5.41 -10.91
CA LEU A 75 0.65 -6.69 -10.32
C LEU A 75 1.20 -6.87 -8.89
N LEU A 76 2.49 -6.55 -8.69
CA LEU A 76 3.14 -6.66 -7.39
C LEU A 76 2.61 -5.66 -6.38
N LEU A 77 2.27 -4.46 -6.81
CA LEU A 77 1.69 -3.43 -5.98
C LEU A 77 0.39 -3.93 -5.30
N TRP A 78 -0.45 -4.64 -6.05
CA TRP A 78 -1.68 -5.23 -5.52
C TRP A 78 -1.46 -6.39 -4.57
N SER A 79 -0.38 -7.17 -4.75
CA SER A 79 -0.14 -8.42 -4.00
C SER A 79 0.80 -8.25 -2.81
N TYR A 80 1.75 -7.32 -2.90
CA TYR A 80 2.85 -7.14 -1.92
C TYR A 80 3.10 -5.68 -1.56
N GLY A 81 2.31 -4.75 -2.08
CA GLY A 81 2.44 -3.32 -1.84
C GLY A 81 1.82 -2.86 -0.52
N PRO A 82 1.71 -1.53 -0.32
CA PRO A 82 1.22 -0.95 0.91
C PRO A 82 -0.12 -1.51 1.40
N LYS A 83 -1.06 -1.79 0.50
CA LYS A 83 -2.37 -2.38 0.85
C LYS A 83 -2.21 -3.67 1.66
N PHE A 84 -1.32 -4.56 1.22
CA PHE A 84 -1.09 -5.86 1.88
C PHE A 84 -0.45 -5.68 3.26
N VAL A 85 0.62 -4.87 3.34
CA VAL A 85 1.34 -4.64 4.61
C VAL A 85 0.46 -3.93 5.63
N ILE A 86 -0.31 -2.93 5.20
CA ILE A 86 -1.24 -2.22 6.09
C ILE A 86 -2.35 -3.16 6.56
N ALA A 87 -2.93 -3.99 5.68
CA ALA A 87 -3.90 -5.00 6.09
C ALA A 87 -3.35 -5.96 7.16
N GLU A 88 -2.09 -6.38 7.03
CA GLU A 88 -1.43 -7.28 7.98
C GLU A 88 -1.16 -6.60 9.33
N GLU A 89 -0.60 -5.38 9.32
CA GLU A 89 -0.22 -4.67 10.55
C GLU A 89 -1.42 -4.12 11.35
N PHE A 90 -2.49 -3.75 10.65
CA PHE A 90 -3.71 -3.26 11.30
C PHE A 90 -4.71 -4.39 11.64
N ALA A 91 -4.38 -5.65 11.27
CA ALA A 91 -5.23 -6.79 11.58
C ALA A 91 -5.37 -6.99 13.09
N GLY A 92 -6.62 -7.20 13.54
CA GLY A 92 -6.91 -7.48 14.94
C GLY A 92 -6.97 -6.29 15.87
N ILE A 93 -6.70 -5.06 15.40
CA ILE A 93 -6.94 -3.85 16.19
C ILE A 93 -8.45 -3.70 16.40
N LYS A 94 -8.88 -3.71 17.64
CA LYS A 94 -10.29 -3.55 17.99
C LYS A 94 -10.76 -2.12 17.73
N GLY A 95 -12.02 -1.98 17.29
CA GLY A 95 -12.62 -0.67 17.05
C GLY A 95 -12.27 -0.06 15.69
N ILE A 96 -11.55 -0.76 14.82
CA ILE A 96 -11.48 -0.40 13.40
C ILE A 96 -12.68 -1.00 12.69
N ASP A 97 -13.53 -0.16 12.12
CA ASP A 97 -14.68 -0.58 11.33
C ASP A 97 -14.34 -0.62 9.84
N ARG A 98 -13.64 0.40 9.35
CA ARG A 98 -13.16 0.47 7.96
C ARG A 98 -11.76 1.09 7.91
N LEU A 99 -10.99 0.65 6.93
CA LEU A 99 -9.61 1.08 6.71
C LEU A 99 -9.39 1.39 5.23
N PHE A 100 -8.76 2.54 4.92
CA PHE A 100 -8.53 2.97 3.56
C PHE A 100 -7.13 3.53 3.37
N ILE A 101 -6.58 3.35 2.17
CA ILE A 101 -5.49 4.18 1.66
C ILE A 101 -6.11 5.28 0.82
N PHE A 102 -5.65 6.52 0.99
CA PHE A 102 -6.06 7.66 0.18
C PHE A 102 -4.84 8.45 -0.33
N GLY A 103 -5.06 9.57 -1.00
CA GLY A 103 -3.96 10.40 -1.50
C GLY A 103 -3.22 9.79 -2.69
N SER A 104 -1.92 10.04 -2.76
CA SER A 104 -1.08 9.70 -3.91
C SER A 104 -0.95 8.19 -4.15
N TRP A 105 -0.94 7.37 -3.09
CA TRP A 105 -0.92 5.92 -3.23
C TRP A 105 -2.22 5.36 -3.78
N ALA A 106 -3.36 5.89 -3.36
CA ALA A 106 -4.65 5.47 -3.89
C ALA A 106 -4.78 5.83 -5.38
N ALA A 107 -4.30 6.99 -5.78
CA ALA A 107 -4.22 7.38 -7.18
C ALA A 107 -3.37 6.38 -8.00
N ARG A 108 -2.22 5.96 -7.45
CA ARG A 108 -1.36 4.97 -8.10
C ARG A 108 -2.02 3.60 -8.24
N TYR A 109 -2.73 3.13 -7.22
CA TYR A 109 -3.54 1.91 -7.31
C TYR A 109 -4.62 2.00 -8.40
N SER A 110 -5.10 3.20 -8.69
CA SER A 110 -6.09 3.47 -9.75
C SER A 110 -5.44 3.71 -11.12
N GLY A 111 -4.12 3.51 -11.27
CA GLY A 111 -3.39 3.68 -12.53
C GLY A 111 -3.15 5.14 -12.92
N ILE A 112 -3.38 6.10 -12.01
CA ILE A 112 -3.11 7.52 -12.26
C ILE A 112 -1.60 7.75 -12.16
N GLU A 113 -1.01 8.25 -13.22
CA GLU A 113 0.40 8.63 -13.26
C GLU A 113 0.69 9.86 -12.40
N GLY A 114 1.89 9.93 -11.82
CA GLY A 114 2.32 11.04 -11.00
C GLY A 114 3.71 10.81 -10.41
N TYR A 115 4.17 11.75 -9.59
CA TYR A 115 5.41 11.56 -8.84
C TYR A 115 5.29 10.36 -7.89
N PRO A 116 6.41 9.62 -7.66
CA PRO A 116 6.43 8.55 -6.67
C PRO A 116 5.94 9.06 -5.32
N PRO A 117 4.95 8.38 -4.71
CA PRO A 117 4.48 8.74 -3.37
C PRO A 117 5.62 8.65 -2.35
N GLN A 118 5.75 9.66 -1.50
CA GLN A 118 6.79 9.70 -0.46
C GLN A 118 6.28 9.19 0.88
N ASP A 119 4.97 9.21 1.08
CA ASP A 119 4.27 8.75 2.27
C ASP A 119 2.99 8.02 1.88
N ILE A 120 2.41 7.32 2.83
CA ILE A 120 1.18 6.56 2.66
C ILE A 120 0.14 7.07 3.63
N ASP A 121 -0.88 7.74 3.09
CA ASP A 121 -1.99 8.24 3.89
C ASP A 121 -3.01 7.12 4.14
N VAL A 122 -3.27 6.85 5.43
CA VAL A 122 -4.22 5.82 5.87
C VAL A 122 -5.35 6.46 6.66
N LEU A 123 -6.59 6.23 6.23
CA LEU A 123 -7.78 6.62 6.95
C LEU A 123 -8.31 5.43 7.74
N VAL A 124 -8.44 5.59 9.04
CA VAL A 124 -8.99 4.62 9.97
C VAL A 124 -10.34 5.13 10.46
N LEU A 125 -11.42 4.45 10.14
CA LEU A 125 -12.76 4.76 10.64
C LEU A 125 -13.09 3.85 11.82
N GLY A 126 -13.56 4.44 12.91
CA GLY A 126 -14.00 3.72 14.11
C GLY A 126 -13.48 4.34 15.39
N ASP A 127 -13.66 3.59 16.49
CA ASP A 127 -13.31 4.00 17.86
C ASP A 127 -12.10 3.20 18.39
N ALA A 128 -11.10 2.96 17.51
CA ALA A 128 -9.90 2.23 17.85
C ALA A 128 -8.99 3.03 18.80
N ASP A 129 -8.19 2.33 19.60
CA ASP A 129 -7.17 2.96 20.42
C ASP A 129 -6.08 3.60 19.54
N LEU A 130 -5.88 4.92 19.70
CA LEU A 130 -4.90 5.66 18.91
C LEU A 130 -3.47 5.11 19.08
N SER A 131 -3.12 4.59 20.25
CA SER A 131 -1.79 4.03 20.50
C SER A 131 -1.56 2.74 19.71
N GLU A 132 -2.57 1.90 19.55
CA GLU A 132 -2.50 0.70 18.71
C GLU A 132 -2.40 1.06 17.22
N VAL A 133 -3.19 2.04 16.76
CA VAL A 133 -3.14 2.56 15.40
C VAL A 133 -1.73 3.11 15.07
N LEU A 134 -1.14 3.90 15.97
CA LEU A 134 0.21 4.43 15.80
C LEU A 134 1.28 3.34 15.83
N LYS A 135 1.17 2.33 16.68
CA LYS A 135 2.09 1.18 16.70
C LYS A 135 2.05 0.42 15.38
N ALA A 136 0.86 0.16 14.86
CA ALA A 136 0.67 -0.51 13.57
C ALA A 136 1.25 0.30 12.42
N SER A 137 1.02 1.62 12.38
CA SER A 137 1.58 2.49 11.35
C SER A 137 3.11 2.52 11.38
N HIS A 138 3.72 2.57 12.57
CA HIS A 138 5.18 2.48 12.71
C HIS A 138 5.71 1.11 12.28
N ALA A 139 4.99 0.02 12.53
CA ALA A 139 5.38 -1.31 12.07
C ALA A 139 5.31 -1.39 10.54
N ALA A 140 4.24 -0.88 9.94
CA ALA A 140 4.08 -0.77 8.49
C ALA A 140 5.18 0.10 7.85
N THR A 141 5.50 1.26 8.45
CA THR A 141 6.60 2.15 8.02
C THR A 141 7.93 1.40 7.97
N ARG A 142 8.24 0.62 9.01
CA ARG A 142 9.49 -0.18 9.03
C ARG A 142 9.53 -1.25 7.94
N LYS A 143 8.39 -1.90 7.64
CA LYS A 143 8.32 -2.93 6.59
C LYS A 143 8.39 -2.31 5.19
N LEU A 144 7.69 -1.21 4.97
CA LEU A 144 7.59 -0.54 3.67
C LEU A 144 8.78 0.38 3.37
N GLN A 145 9.49 0.84 4.39
CA GLN A 145 10.52 1.90 4.30
C GLN A 145 9.97 3.21 3.68
N ILE A 146 8.67 3.43 3.89
CA ILE A 146 7.91 4.61 3.49
C ILE A 146 7.05 4.98 4.68
N GLU A 147 6.96 6.26 5.00
CA GLU A 147 6.18 6.73 6.14
C GLU A 147 4.69 6.43 5.96
N VAL A 148 4.07 5.87 6.99
CA VAL A 148 2.63 5.57 7.03
C VAL A 148 1.95 6.53 8.00
N ASN A 149 1.11 7.40 7.47
CA ASN A 149 0.42 8.48 8.17
C ASN A 149 -1.04 8.09 8.47
N PRO A 150 -1.37 7.57 9.66
CA PRO A 150 -2.72 7.20 9.98
C PRO A 150 -3.53 8.43 10.42
N LYS A 151 -4.77 8.52 9.95
CA LYS A 151 -5.77 9.46 10.41
C LYS A 151 -6.97 8.70 10.97
N LEU A 152 -7.10 8.69 12.28
CA LEU A 152 -8.24 8.09 12.98
C LEU A 152 -9.38 9.08 13.03
N VAL A 153 -10.57 8.66 12.63
CA VAL A 153 -11.81 9.43 12.69
C VAL A 153 -12.96 8.54 13.16
N SER A 154 -13.83 9.09 14.02
CA SER A 154 -15.03 8.39 14.47
C SER A 154 -16.11 8.36 13.39
N HIS A 155 -17.03 7.41 13.48
CA HIS A 155 -18.21 7.36 12.60
C HIS A 155 -19.01 8.66 12.67
N THR A 156 -19.27 9.17 13.87
CA THR A 156 -20.02 10.40 14.08
C THR A 156 -19.38 11.57 13.33
N TRP A 157 -18.05 11.69 13.40
CA TRP A 157 -17.34 12.72 12.65
C TRP A 157 -17.48 12.52 11.15
N TRP A 158 -17.37 11.28 10.69
CA TRP A 158 -17.48 10.96 9.25
C TRP A 158 -18.88 11.24 8.70
N GLU A 159 -19.93 10.97 9.47
CA GLU A 159 -21.32 11.17 9.06
C GLU A 159 -21.77 12.63 9.17
N THR A 160 -21.40 13.31 10.27
CA THR A 160 -21.91 14.65 10.60
C THR A 160 -21.13 15.79 10.00
N THR A 161 -19.87 15.55 9.56
CA THR A 161 -19.05 16.58 8.96
C THR A 161 -19.48 16.81 7.51
N ASP A 162 -20.70 17.33 7.34
CA ASP A 162 -21.23 17.75 6.08
C ASP A 162 -20.45 18.98 5.60
N GLY A 163 -19.47 18.72 4.72
CA GLY A 163 -18.75 19.78 4.05
C GLY A 163 -17.39 20.16 4.61
N SER A 164 -16.77 19.42 5.55
CA SER A 164 -15.35 19.63 5.80
C SER A 164 -14.55 19.45 4.50
N GLY A 165 -13.62 20.37 4.22
CA GLY A 165 -12.81 20.31 3.01
C GLY A 165 -12.11 18.96 2.85
N PHE A 166 -11.73 18.33 3.95
CA PHE A 166 -11.06 17.04 3.99
C PHE A 166 -11.95 15.88 3.49
N ARG A 167 -13.21 15.75 3.96
CA ARG A 167 -14.11 14.70 3.46
C ARG A 167 -14.43 14.87 1.98
N LYS A 168 -14.69 16.12 1.55
CA LYS A 168 -14.89 16.43 0.13
C LYS A 168 -13.67 16.14 -0.71
N GLU A 169 -12.49 16.40 -0.20
CA GLU A 169 -11.25 16.13 -0.90
C GLU A 169 -11.01 14.62 -1.05
N ILE A 170 -11.20 13.83 0.01
CA ILE A 170 -11.11 12.37 -0.06
C ILE A 170 -12.15 11.80 -1.02
N ALA A 171 -13.41 12.25 -0.95
CA ALA A 171 -14.49 11.75 -1.79
C ALA A 171 -14.29 12.05 -3.31
N ARG A 172 -13.50 13.04 -3.65
CA ARG A 172 -13.19 13.41 -5.05
C ARG A 172 -12.02 12.66 -5.65
N ARG A 173 -11.20 12.01 -4.83
CA ARG A 173 -9.99 11.29 -5.25
C ARG A 173 -10.18 9.79 -5.09
N PRO A 174 -9.40 8.98 -5.80
CA PRO A 174 -9.39 7.56 -5.58
C PRO A 174 -9.10 7.22 -4.11
N ILE A 175 -9.84 6.27 -3.59
CA ILE A 175 -9.59 5.63 -2.29
C ILE A 175 -9.51 4.12 -2.50
N VAL A 176 -8.70 3.45 -1.71
CA VAL A 176 -8.54 2.00 -1.76
C VAL A 176 -8.93 1.43 -0.41
N GLU A 177 -10.04 0.74 -0.35
CA GLU A 177 -10.47 0.05 0.86
C GLU A 177 -9.60 -1.17 1.13
N ILE A 178 -9.26 -1.35 2.39
CA ILE A 178 -8.46 -2.47 2.89
C ILE A 178 -9.37 -3.35 3.74
N GLU A 179 -9.49 -4.61 3.36
CA GLU A 179 -10.17 -5.61 4.19
C GLU A 179 -9.32 -5.93 5.42
N VAL A 180 -9.81 -5.56 6.60
CA VAL A 180 -9.19 -5.90 7.87
C VAL A 180 -9.84 -7.17 8.42
N ARG A 181 -9.08 -8.24 8.59
CA ARG A 181 -9.59 -9.47 9.22
C ARG A 181 -9.94 -9.17 10.69
N GLY A 182 -11.23 -9.20 11.00
CA GLY A 182 -11.77 -8.90 12.33
C GLY A 182 -12.67 -7.67 12.41
N ALA A 183 -12.78 -6.85 11.38
CA ALA A 183 -13.78 -5.79 11.30
C ALA A 183 -15.19 -6.40 11.15
N LYS A 184 -16.16 -5.87 11.87
CA LYS A 184 -17.57 -6.26 11.69
C LYS A 184 -18.02 -5.81 10.30
N GLN A 185 -18.42 -6.75 9.45
CA GLN A 185 -19.13 -6.41 8.21
C GLN A 185 -20.45 -5.74 8.59
N SER A 186 -20.56 -4.44 8.37
CA SER A 186 -21.84 -3.74 8.40
C SER A 186 -22.60 -4.20 7.15
N THR A 187 -23.55 -5.11 7.34
CA THR A 187 -24.52 -5.48 6.29
C THR A 187 -25.32 -4.25 5.94
N GLU A 188 -25.07 -3.66 4.78
CA GLU A 188 -26.05 -2.77 4.13
C GLU A 188 -27.31 -3.57 3.88
N THR A 189 -28.34 -3.29 4.67
CA THR A 189 -29.68 -3.80 4.46
C THR A 189 -30.26 -3.07 3.24
N ASP A 190 -30.21 -3.72 2.11
CA ASP A 190 -30.94 -3.32 0.90
C ASP A 190 -32.45 -3.39 1.21
N THR A 191 -33.04 -2.25 1.53
CA THR A 191 -34.48 -2.10 1.69
C THR A 191 -35.08 -1.95 0.29
N GLY A 192 -35.20 -3.09 -0.38
CA GLY A 192 -35.99 -3.21 -1.61
C GLY A 192 -37.47 -2.89 -1.35
N THR A 193 -37.88 -1.70 -1.72
CA THR A 193 -39.28 -1.25 -1.74
C THR A 193 -40.06 -2.04 -2.79
N HIS A 194 -40.72 -3.09 -2.35
CA HIS A 194 -41.70 -3.79 -3.13
C HIS A 194 -43.00 -2.93 -3.25
N ARG A 195 -43.14 -2.14 -4.30
CA ARG A 195 -44.42 -1.56 -4.70
C ARG A 195 -45.29 -2.67 -5.32
N ARG A 196 -46.20 -3.19 -4.51
CA ARG A 196 -47.36 -3.92 -5.02
C ARG A 196 -48.23 -2.95 -5.83
N ARG A 197 -48.45 -3.23 -7.11
CA ARG A 197 -49.59 -2.72 -7.85
C ARG A 197 -50.70 -3.77 -7.72
N SER A 198 -51.79 -3.36 -7.09
CA SER A 198 -53.11 -4.02 -7.17
C SER A 198 -53.91 -3.35 -8.25
N ALA A 199 -54.69 -4.13 -8.93
CA ALA A 199 -55.83 -3.99 -9.78
C ALA A 199 -55.57 -4.29 -11.24
#